data_c2f94de7c91d38df2f11cf6cc509c216
#
_entry.id   c2f94de7c91d38df2f11cf6cc509c216
#
_cell.length_a   1.000
_cell.length_b   1.000
_cell.length_c   1.000
_cell.angle_alpha   90.00
_cell.angle_beta   90.00
_cell.angle_gamma   90.00
#
_symmetry.space_group_name_H-M   'P 1'
#
loop_
_entity.id
_entity.type
_entity.pdbx_description
1 polymer ?
#
loop_
_entity_poly.entity_id
_entity_poly.type
_entity_poly.pdbx_seq_one_letter_code
_entity_poly.pdbx_strand_id
1 'polypeptide(L)'
;VLPLPDDMNQEIAIVTKRVGEMAQSLDLPAPKNVAEEVARVVAIFRELRGGATLDGKMTLKTPSGSLSTAEAIAVLIGGLSHAAFFNDGKLGAEGVAPNLIGAIVKDPVQDKAVLEEYLETVLKKRPEYASHYATLLDLV
;
A
#
# COMPACT_ATOMS: atom_id res chain seq x y z
N VAL A 1 -4.88 19.71 8.78
CA VAL A 1 -4.33 18.66 7.90
C VAL A 1 -3.18 19.25 7.11
N LEU A 2 -2.01 18.64 7.24
CA LEU A 2 -0.85 19.06 6.44
C LEU A 2 -1.06 18.63 4.99
N PRO A 3 -0.76 19.50 4.02
CA PRO A 3 -0.82 19.09 2.62
C PRO A 3 0.21 18.01 2.34
N LEU A 4 -0.10 17.12 1.40
CA LEU A 4 0.84 16.10 0.97
C LEU A 4 2.02 16.77 0.26
N PRO A 5 3.25 16.23 0.42
CA PRO A 5 4.40 16.73 -0.34
C PRO A 5 4.15 16.65 -1.84
N ASP A 6 4.68 17.60 -2.59
CA ASP A 6 4.50 17.63 -4.05
C ASP A 6 5.02 16.37 -4.73
N ASP A 7 6.16 15.85 -4.28
CA ASP A 7 6.72 14.61 -4.83
C ASP A 7 5.85 13.40 -4.52
N MET A 8 5.16 13.37 -3.39
CA MET A 8 4.19 12.32 -3.08
C MET A 8 2.98 12.42 -4.00
N ASN A 9 2.46 13.63 -4.23
CA ASN A 9 1.37 13.82 -5.17
C ASN A 9 1.75 13.39 -6.59
N GLN A 10 2.99 13.66 -7.00
CA GLN A 10 3.51 13.22 -8.29
C GLN A 10 3.59 11.69 -8.35
N GLU A 11 4.06 11.05 -7.29
CA GLU A 11 4.13 9.59 -7.24
C GLU A 11 2.74 8.97 -7.30
N ILE A 12 1.77 9.51 -6.57
CA ILE A 12 0.38 9.06 -6.60
C ILE A 12 -0.17 9.16 -8.02
N ALA A 13 0.09 10.29 -8.70
CA ALA A 13 -0.39 10.49 -10.08
C ALA A 13 0.23 9.49 -11.05
N ILE A 14 1.54 9.23 -10.93
CA ILE A 14 2.24 8.25 -11.77
C ILE A 14 1.69 6.85 -11.53
N VAL A 15 1.55 6.44 -10.28
CA VAL A 15 1.04 5.12 -9.93
C VAL A 15 -0.39 4.96 -10.42
N THR A 16 -1.25 5.95 -10.21
CA THR A 16 -2.65 5.92 -10.65
C THR A 16 -2.73 5.73 -12.17
N LYS A 17 -1.93 6.48 -12.92
CA LYS A 17 -1.89 6.38 -14.38
C LYS A 17 -1.44 4.99 -14.84
N ARG A 18 -0.34 4.49 -14.26
CA ARG A 18 0.21 3.17 -14.64
C ARG A 18 -0.73 2.04 -14.27
N VAL A 19 -1.37 2.11 -13.11
CA VAL A 19 -2.38 1.12 -12.71
C VAL A 19 -3.54 1.11 -13.69
N GLY A 20 -4.02 2.28 -14.10
CA GLY A 20 -5.09 2.39 -15.09
C GLY A 20 -4.71 1.79 -16.44
N GLU A 21 -3.49 2.09 -16.91
CA GLU A 21 -2.98 1.54 -18.18
C GLU A 21 -2.84 0.02 -18.13
N MET A 22 -2.29 -0.50 -17.04
CA MET A 22 -2.10 -1.95 -16.88
C MET A 22 -3.43 -2.68 -16.71
N ALA A 23 -4.37 -2.11 -15.98
CA ALA A 23 -5.70 -2.68 -15.83
C ALA A 23 -6.39 -2.79 -17.19
N GLN A 24 -6.29 -1.76 -18.02
CA GLN A 24 -6.85 -1.77 -19.38
C GLN A 24 -6.17 -2.83 -20.24
N SER A 25 -4.85 -2.95 -20.16
CA SER A 25 -4.08 -3.94 -20.90
C SER A 25 -4.44 -5.37 -20.52
N LEU A 26 -4.83 -5.60 -19.27
CA LEU A 26 -5.20 -6.91 -18.75
C LEU A 26 -6.70 -7.17 -18.81
N ASP A 27 -7.46 -6.29 -19.44
CA ASP A 27 -8.92 -6.38 -19.53
C ASP A 27 -9.61 -6.45 -18.16
N LEU A 28 -9.02 -5.79 -17.16
CA LEU A 28 -9.63 -5.69 -15.83
C LEU A 28 -10.68 -4.56 -15.82
N PRO A 29 -11.76 -4.70 -15.04
CA PRO A 29 -12.76 -3.63 -14.94
C PRO A 29 -12.14 -2.33 -14.42
N ALA A 30 -12.72 -1.19 -14.82
CA ALA A 30 -12.28 0.10 -14.32
C ALA A 30 -12.45 0.13 -12.80
N PRO A 31 -11.39 0.48 -12.05
CA PRO A 31 -11.46 0.50 -10.59
C PRO A 31 -12.36 1.62 -10.09
N LYS A 32 -13.15 1.33 -9.06
CA LYS A 32 -14.13 2.29 -8.52
C LYS A 32 -13.53 3.24 -7.49
N ASN A 33 -12.48 2.82 -6.79
CA ASN A 33 -11.88 3.58 -5.69
C ASN A 33 -10.35 3.55 -5.75
N VAL A 34 -9.79 3.55 -6.96
CA VAL A 34 -8.35 3.38 -7.16
C VAL A 34 -7.54 4.51 -6.54
N ALA A 35 -8.01 5.75 -6.65
CA ALA A 35 -7.25 6.91 -6.16
C ALA A 35 -7.01 6.83 -4.65
N GLU A 36 -8.01 6.43 -3.89
CA GLU A 36 -7.90 6.28 -2.44
C GLU A 36 -6.90 5.18 -2.08
N GLU A 37 -6.98 4.02 -2.75
CA GLU A 37 -6.09 2.90 -2.48
C GLU A 37 -4.65 3.19 -2.93
N VAL A 38 -4.48 3.88 -4.06
CA VAL A 38 -3.15 4.32 -4.50
C VAL A 38 -2.53 5.21 -3.43
N ALA A 39 -3.28 6.17 -2.91
CA ALA A 39 -2.77 7.07 -1.88
C ALA A 39 -2.34 6.32 -0.62
N ARG A 40 -3.12 5.31 -0.20
CA ARG A 40 -2.80 4.51 0.97
C ARG A 40 -1.53 3.68 0.77
N VAL A 41 -1.41 3.00 -0.36
CA VAL A 41 -0.24 2.16 -0.65
C VAL A 41 1.02 3.02 -0.78
N VAL A 42 0.93 4.13 -1.50
CA VAL A 42 2.06 5.06 -1.66
C VAL A 42 2.49 5.62 -0.29
N ALA A 43 1.54 6.00 0.56
CA ALA A 43 1.83 6.51 1.90
C ALA A 43 2.58 5.47 2.73
N ILE A 44 2.11 4.22 2.75
CA ILE A 44 2.76 3.14 3.48
C ILE A 44 4.20 2.93 2.97
N PHE A 45 4.37 2.87 1.66
CA PHE A 45 5.68 2.66 1.06
C PHE A 45 6.65 3.81 1.38
N ARG A 46 6.17 5.05 1.31
CA ARG A 46 7.02 6.20 1.60
C ARG A 46 7.43 6.26 3.06
N GLU A 47 6.53 5.95 3.97
CA GLU A 47 6.85 5.93 5.40
C GLU A 47 7.88 4.85 5.72
N LEU A 48 7.66 3.63 5.24
CA LEU A 48 8.60 2.53 5.50
C LEU A 48 9.94 2.74 4.79
N ARG A 49 9.93 3.26 3.56
CA ARG A 49 11.15 3.54 2.79
C ARG A 49 11.97 4.65 3.43
N GLY A 50 11.29 5.68 3.92
CA GLY A 50 11.94 6.85 4.52
C GLY A 50 12.32 6.68 5.98
N GLY A 51 11.78 5.65 6.64
CA GLY A 51 12.07 5.42 8.06
C GLY A 51 11.41 6.41 9.01
N ALA A 52 10.34 7.07 8.59
CA ALA A 52 9.59 8.01 9.42
C ALA A 52 8.18 8.17 8.91
N THR A 53 7.26 8.54 9.80
CA THR A 53 5.90 8.90 9.39
C THR A 53 5.94 10.17 8.52
N LEU A 54 4.92 10.35 7.67
CA LEU A 54 4.87 11.50 6.74
C LEU A 54 4.89 12.85 7.47
N ASP A 55 4.35 12.90 8.68
CA ASP A 55 4.37 14.12 9.51
C ASP A 55 5.70 14.32 10.25
N GLY A 56 6.63 13.36 10.14
CA GLY A 56 7.95 13.43 10.78
C GLY A 56 7.95 13.21 12.29
N LYS A 57 6.81 12.87 12.89
CA LYS A 57 6.70 12.77 14.35
C LYS A 57 7.23 11.46 14.92
N MET A 58 7.34 10.43 14.10
CA MET A 58 7.77 9.10 14.56
C MET A 58 8.83 8.54 13.62
N THR A 59 9.93 8.04 14.19
CA THR A 59 10.96 7.32 13.45
C THR A 59 10.56 5.86 13.35
N LEU A 60 10.73 5.27 12.18
CA LEU A 60 10.34 3.89 11.89
C LEU A 60 11.55 3.07 11.48
N LYS A 61 11.50 1.77 11.74
CA LYS A 61 12.45 0.84 11.17
C LYS A 61 12.12 0.63 9.69
N THR A 62 13.16 0.42 8.88
CA THR A 62 12.99 0.17 7.45
C THR A 62 13.11 -1.33 7.15
N PRO A 63 12.34 -1.86 6.20
CA PRO A 63 12.53 -3.25 5.77
C PRO A 63 13.83 -3.43 4.99
N SER A 64 14.23 -4.69 4.81
CA SER A 64 15.51 -5.03 4.17
C SER A 64 15.55 -4.72 2.68
N GLY A 65 14.40 -4.80 1.99
CA GLY A 65 14.31 -4.54 0.57
C GLY A 65 13.92 -3.09 0.27
N SER A 66 14.09 -2.69 -0.98
CA SER A 66 13.60 -1.39 -1.44
C SER A 66 12.10 -1.48 -1.75
N LEU A 67 11.38 -0.41 -1.45
CA LEU A 67 9.96 -0.29 -1.77
C LEU A 67 9.81 0.72 -2.91
N SER A 68 9.97 0.23 -4.14
CA SER A 68 9.97 1.08 -5.32
C SER A 68 8.55 1.43 -5.78
N THR A 69 8.46 2.44 -6.65
CA THR A 69 7.20 2.79 -7.31
C THR A 69 6.66 1.61 -8.11
N ALA A 70 7.55 0.83 -8.75
CA ALA A 70 7.15 -0.37 -9.51
C ALA A 70 6.50 -1.41 -8.60
N GLU A 71 7.00 -1.58 -7.38
CA GLU A 71 6.39 -2.50 -6.43
C GLU A 71 5.02 -2.01 -5.94
N ALA A 72 4.85 -0.71 -5.78
CA ALA A 72 3.54 -0.14 -5.45
C ALA A 72 2.52 -0.43 -6.55
N ILE A 73 2.91 -0.28 -7.80
CA ILE A 73 2.07 -0.61 -8.95
C ILE A 73 1.70 -2.09 -8.94
N ALA A 74 2.67 -2.98 -8.69
CA ALA A 74 2.43 -4.43 -8.64
C ALA A 74 1.44 -4.80 -7.53
N VAL A 75 1.54 -4.19 -6.36
CA VAL A 75 0.61 -4.41 -5.25
C VAL A 75 -0.82 -4.05 -5.67
N LEU A 76 -0.99 -2.91 -6.32
CA LEU A 76 -2.30 -2.43 -6.73
C LEU A 76 -2.89 -3.28 -7.85
N ILE A 77 -2.08 -3.70 -8.81
CA ILE A 77 -2.54 -4.60 -9.88
C ILE A 77 -2.97 -5.95 -9.31
N GLY A 78 -2.21 -6.49 -8.35
CA GLY A 78 -2.62 -7.71 -7.64
C GLY A 78 -3.96 -7.53 -6.92
N GLY A 79 -4.16 -6.39 -6.29
CA GLY A 79 -5.41 -6.05 -5.63
C GLY A 79 -6.57 -5.91 -6.61
N LEU A 80 -6.34 -5.31 -7.77
CA LEU A 80 -7.37 -5.18 -8.81
C LEU A 80 -7.76 -6.53 -9.40
N SER A 81 -6.79 -7.42 -9.61
CA SER A 81 -7.07 -8.77 -10.09
C SER A 81 -7.97 -9.52 -9.11
N HIS A 82 -7.66 -9.43 -7.83
CA HIS A 82 -8.49 -10.01 -6.78
C HIS A 82 -9.91 -9.39 -6.80
N ALA A 83 -9.99 -8.07 -6.90
CA ALA A 83 -11.25 -7.35 -6.88
C ALA A 83 -12.16 -7.75 -8.06
N ALA A 84 -11.57 -7.96 -9.23
CA ALA A 84 -12.33 -8.34 -10.44
C ALA A 84 -13.02 -9.68 -10.26
N PHE A 85 -12.42 -10.62 -9.54
CA PHE A 85 -12.99 -11.96 -9.38
C PHE A 85 -13.80 -12.13 -8.09
N PHE A 86 -13.50 -11.38 -7.04
CA PHE A 86 -14.07 -11.66 -5.72
C PHE A 86 -14.79 -10.47 -5.07
N ASN A 87 -14.78 -9.27 -5.66
CA ASN A 87 -15.32 -8.09 -5.00
C ASN A 87 -15.96 -7.09 -5.96
N ASP A 88 -16.53 -7.57 -7.05
CA ASP A 88 -17.25 -6.75 -8.06
C ASP A 88 -16.45 -5.54 -8.57
N GLY A 89 -15.14 -5.69 -8.69
CA GLY A 89 -14.24 -4.64 -9.16
C GLY A 89 -13.91 -3.57 -8.15
N LYS A 90 -14.38 -3.69 -6.91
CA LYS A 90 -14.04 -2.74 -5.85
C LYS A 90 -12.73 -3.13 -5.19
N LEU A 91 -11.73 -2.28 -5.32
CA LEU A 91 -10.43 -2.49 -4.72
C LEU A 91 -10.52 -2.36 -3.20
N GLY A 92 -10.06 -3.36 -2.48
CA GLY A 92 -10.15 -3.38 -1.02
C GLY A 92 -8.96 -4.04 -0.35
N ALA A 93 -8.98 -4.02 0.98
CA ALA A 93 -7.89 -4.53 1.80
C ALA A 93 -7.61 -6.01 1.55
N GLU A 94 -8.64 -6.81 1.31
CA GLU A 94 -8.49 -8.27 1.11
C GLU A 94 -7.59 -8.60 -0.07
N GLY A 95 -7.64 -7.79 -1.14
CA GLY A 95 -6.78 -7.99 -2.30
C GLY A 95 -5.43 -7.31 -2.18
N VAL A 96 -5.40 -6.14 -1.52
CA VAL A 96 -4.18 -5.34 -1.39
C VAL A 96 -3.23 -5.91 -0.33
N ALA A 97 -3.76 -6.36 0.80
CA ALA A 97 -2.93 -6.77 1.95
C ALA A 97 -1.95 -7.91 1.65
N PRO A 98 -2.35 -9.02 0.99
CA PRO A 98 -1.39 -10.08 0.68
C PRO A 98 -0.24 -9.59 -0.20
N ASN A 99 -0.54 -8.71 -1.15
CA ASN A 99 0.47 -8.15 -2.05
C ASN A 99 1.39 -7.16 -1.32
N LEU A 100 0.85 -6.40 -0.37
CA LEU A 100 1.67 -5.54 0.50
C LEU A 100 2.66 -6.35 1.31
N ILE A 101 2.21 -7.44 1.93
CA ILE A 101 3.08 -8.32 2.71
C ILE A 101 4.19 -8.87 1.82
N GLY A 102 3.85 -9.34 0.62
CA GLY A 102 4.83 -9.86 -0.33
C GLY A 102 5.86 -8.83 -0.75
N ALA A 103 5.48 -7.57 -0.87
CA ALA A 103 6.40 -6.49 -1.23
C ALA A 103 7.29 -6.07 -0.06
N ILE A 104 6.75 -6.02 1.15
CA ILE A 104 7.45 -5.51 2.34
C ILE A 104 8.32 -6.60 2.98
N VAL A 105 7.79 -7.80 3.14
CA VAL A 105 8.46 -8.88 3.87
C VAL A 105 9.29 -9.73 2.89
N LYS A 106 10.55 -9.37 2.73
CA LYS A 106 11.53 -10.13 1.93
C LYS A 106 12.37 -11.05 2.81
N ASP A 107 12.65 -10.61 4.05
CA ASP A 107 13.27 -11.42 5.09
C ASP A 107 12.18 -11.79 6.11
N PRO A 108 11.83 -13.10 6.26
CA PRO A 108 10.70 -13.50 7.11
C PRO A 108 10.85 -13.15 8.59
N VAL A 109 12.06 -12.93 9.07
CA VAL A 109 12.30 -12.59 10.48
C VAL A 109 12.36 -11.08 10.66
N GLN A 110 13.29 -10.42 9.95
CA GLN A 110 13.54 -8.99 10.13
C GLN A 110 12.38 -8.13 9.64
N ASP A 111 11.90 -8.39 8.43
CA ASP A 111 10.89 -7.55 7.80
C ASP A 111 9.51 -7.77 8.39
N LYS A 112 9.23 -8.98 8.87
CA LYS A 112 7.98 -9.26 9.58
C LYS A 112 7.89 -8.42 10.84
N ALA A 113 8.98 -8.34 11.61
CA ALA A 113 9.04 -7.53 12.82
C ALA A 113 8.84 -6.04 12.51
N VAL A 114 9.42 -5.55 11.41
CA VAL A 114 9.25 -4.17 10.94
C VAL A 114 7.78 -3.91 10.64
N LEU A 115 7.13 -4.80 9.90
CA LEU A 115 5.72 -4.64 9.54
C LEU A 115 4.83 -4.69 10.78
N GLU A 116 5.05 -5.63 11.69
CA GLU A 116 4.26 -5.72 12.92
C GLU A 116 4.35 -4.44 13.76
N GLU A 117 5.55 -3.89 13.90
CA GLU A 117 5.75 -2.63 14.61
C GLU A 117 5.01 -1.48 13.93
N TYR A 118 5.08 -1.41 12.60
CA TYR A 118 4.38 -0.38 11.83
C TYR A 118 2.86 -0.49 12.02
N LEU A 119 2.33 -1.69 11.99
CA LEU A 119 0.90 -1.92 12.21
C LEU A 119 0.47 -1.40 13.59
N GLU A 120 1.20 -1.75 14.63
CA GLU A 120 0.82 -1.41 16.01
C GLU A 120 1.04 0.07 16.33
N THR A 121 2.08 0.70 15.77
CA THR A 121 2.43 2.07 16.12
C THR A 121 1.84 3.11 15.18
N VAL A 122 1.52 2.75 13.95
CA VAL A 122 1.05 3.70 12.94
C VAL A 122 -0.36 3.39 12.47
N LEU A 123 -0.55 2.25 11.79
CA LEU A 123 -1.83 1.97 11.12
C LEU A 123 -2.98 1.79 12.11
N LYS A 124 -2.72 1.19 13.25
CA LYS A 124 -3.74 0.99 14.29
C LYS A 124 -4.41 2.30 14.70
N LYS A 125 -3.66 3.39 14.66
CA LYS A 125 -4.13 4.71 15.11
C LYS A 125 -4.76 5.53 13.99
N ARG A 126 -4.83 5.00 12.76
CA ARG A 126 -5.38 5.72 11.60
C ARG A 126 -6.70 5.11 11.18
N PRO A 127 -7.84 5.78 11.43
CA PRO A 127 -9.16 5.23 11.07
C PRO A 127 -9.32 4.89 9.60
N GLU A 128 -8.70 5.66 8.71
CA GLU A 128 -8.76 5.43 7.27
C GLU A 128 -8.08 4.13 6.82
N TYR A 129 -7.28 3.52 7.69
CA TYR A 129 -6.60 2.25 7.44
C TYR A 129 -7.20 1.09 8.25
N ALA A 130 -8.38 1.26 8.85
CA ALA A 130 -8.95 0.24 9.75
C ALA A 130 -9.08 -1.13 9.09
N SER A 131 -9.59 -1.21 7.86
CA SER A 131 -9.71 -2.47 7.12
C SER A 131 -8.37 -3.08 6.79
N HIS A 132 -7.42 -2.24 6.39
CA HIS A 132 -6.07 -2.67 6.05
C HIS A 132 -5.34 -3.20 7.27
N TYR A 133 -5.46 -2.50 8.40
CA TYR A 133 -4.87 -2.94 9.66
C TYR A 133 -5.39 -4.32 10.06
N ALA A 134 -6.72 -4.50 10.06
CA ALA A 134 -7.33 -5.76 10.45
C ALA A 134 -6.91 -6.92 9.55
N THR A 135 -6.91 -6.69 8.24
CA THR A 135 -6.55 -7.73 7.27
C THR A 135 -5.06 -8.08 7.36
N LEU A 136 -4.19 -7.09 7.47
CA LEU A 136 -2.76 -7.31 7.60
C LEU A 136 -2.43 -8.04 8.91
N LEU A 137 -3.10 -7.67 9.99
CA LEU A 137 -2.89 -8.31 11.29
C LEU A 137 -3.24 -9.79 11.25
N ASP A 138 -4.31 -10.16 10.54
CA ASP A 138 -4.70 -11.57 10.38
C ASP A 138 -3.68 -12.37 9.56
N LEU A 139 -3.01 -11.74 8.61
CA LEU A 139 -2.10 -12.41 7.68
C LEU A 139 -0.66 -12.49 8.18
N VAL A 140 -0.28 -11.64 9.11
CA VAL A 140 1.10 -11.57 9.63
C VAL A 140 1.40 -12.61 10.71
#